data_473e1d336d6db653148f4a3741d6706e
#
_entry.id   473e1d336d6db653148f4a3741d6706e
#
_cell.length_a   1.000
_cell.length_b   1.000
_cell.length_c   1.000
_cell.angle_alpha   90.00
_cell.angle_beta   90.00
_cell.angle_gamma   90.00
#
_symmetry.space_group_name_H-M   'P 1'
#
loop_
_entity.id
_entity.type
_entity.pdbx_description
1 polymer ?
#
loop_
_entity_poly.entity_id
_entity_poly.type
_entity_poly.pdbx_seq_one_letter_code
_entity_poly.pdbx_strand_id
1 'polypeptide(L)'
;MKKILSFLFLIFMAGIILTACTGKDEGFPDKKIYNVNWTIEDITRMEDGKKADNDMAIKFDKKNFVMTDRNNAYDYTGTYKLKKAGAGYEVIMKFDGLKEPVTGIYGMRTYKDKEPKPDLVFDHWDTRYSFIGEYKDK
;
A
#
# COMPACT_ATOMS: atom_id res chain seq x y z
N MET A 1 -44.19 -6.45 28.66
CA MET A 1 -43.56 -7.26 27.59
C MET A 1 -42.96 -6.49 26.45
N LYS A 2 -43.68 -5.54 25.88
CA LYS A 2 -43.12 -4.72 24.74
C LYS A 2 -41.87 -3.94 25.07
N LYS A 3 -41.72 -3.42 26.30
CA LYS A 3 -40.55 -2.64 26.73
C LYS A 3 -39.30 -3.54 26.91
N ILE A 4 -39.47 -4.75 27.36
CA ILE A 4 -38.36 -5.69 27.57
C ILE A 4 -37.81 -6.19 26.23
N LEU A 5 -38.68 -6.40 25.25
CA LEU A 5 -38.29 -6.83 23.91
C LEU A 5 -37.49 -5.72 23.18
N SER A 6 -37.92 -4.45 23.37
CA SER A 6 -37.22 -3.31 22.80
C SER A 6 -35.82 -3.12 23.40
N PHE A 7 -35.69 -3.38 24.70
CA PHE A 7 -34.41 -3.27 25.39
C PHE A 7 -33.44 -4.38 24.99
N LEU A 8 -33.93 -5.61 24.82
CA LEU A 8 -33.13 -6.73 24.29
C LEU A 8 -32.68 -6.51 22.86
N PHE A 9 -33.53 -5.90 22.04
CA PHE A 9 -33.18 -5.57 20.65
C PHE A 9 -32.10 -4.48 20.60
N LEU A 10 -32.17 -3.49 21.49
CA LEU A 10 -31.16 -2.44 21.59
C LEU A 10 -29.78 -2.97 22.03
N ILE A 11 -29.76 -3.92 22.96
CA ILE A 11 -28.52 -4.57 23.40
C ILE A 11 -27.92 -5.41 22.28
N PHE A 12 -28.77 -6.08 21.50
CA PHE A 12 -28.30 -6.88 20.37
C PHE A 12 -27.69 -6.01 19.24
N MET A 13 -28.33 -4.87 18.97
CA MET A 13 -27.79 -3.90 17.99
C MET A 13 -26.48 -3.25 18.46
N ALA A 14 -26.39 -2.92 19.76
CA ALA A 14 -25.16 -2.40 20.33
C ALA A 14 -24.02 -3.43 20.30
N GLY A 15 -24.33 -4.71 20.51
CA GLY A 15 -23.36 -5.80 20.40
C GLY A 15 -22.82 -5.98 18.98
N ILE A 16 -23.66 -5.83 17.97
CA ILE A 16 -23.24 -5.90 16.56
C ILE A 16 -22.33 -4.74 16.20
N ILE A 17 -22.65 -3.53 16.65
CA ILE A 17 -21.81 -2.32 16.40
C ILE A 17 -20.46 -2.49 17.09
N LEU A 18 -20.41 -2.95 18.32
CA LEU A 18 -19.17 -3.21 19.04
C LEU A 18 -18.30 -4.28 18.37
N THR A 19 -18.92 -5.32 17.85
CA THR A 19 -18.19 -6.39 17.13
C THR A 19 -17.60 -5.87 15.81
N ALA A 20 -18.32 -4.99 15.10
CA ALA A 20 -17.82 -4.36 13.89
C ALA A 20 -16.67 -3.38 14.16
N CYS A 21 -16.65 -2.69 15.33
CA CYS A 21 -15.56 -1.81 15.72
C CYS A 21 -14.33 -2.52 16.27
N THR A 22 -14.46 -3.76 16.76
CA THR A 22 -13.36 -4.58 17.30
C THR A 22 -12.80 -5.56 16.27
N GLY A 23 -13.35 -5.60 15.06
CA GLY A 23 -12.79 -6.37 13.95
C GLY A 23 -11.37 -5.90 13.66
N LYS A 24 -10.40 -6.80 13.69
CA LYS A 24 -9.02 -6.50 13.31
C LYS A 24 -9.03 -5.90 11.91
N ASP A 25 -8.34 -4.80 11.70
CA ASP A 25 -8.06 -4.24 10.37
C ASP A 25 -7.12 -5.18 9.60
N GLU A 26 -7.57 -6.40 9.31
CA GLU A 26 -6.77 -7.43 8.64
C GLU A 26 -6.34 -7.03 7.22
N GLY A 27 -6.94 -5.99 6.68
CA GLY A 27 -6.63 -5.45 5.36
C GLY A 27 -5.86 -4.14 5.37
N PHE A 28 -5.40 -3.64 6.52
CA PHE A 28 -4.68 -2.36 6.58
C PHE A 28 -3.17 -2.58 6.69
N PRO A 29 -2.35 -1.93 5.83
CA PRO A 29 -0.90 -2.09 5.89
C PRO A 29 -0.31 -1.39 7.12
N ASP A 30 0.84 -1.92 7.60
CA ASP A 30 1.62 -1.24 8.64
C ASP A 30 2.14 0.11 8.12
N LYS A 31 1.99 1.16 8.94
CA LYS A 31 2.52 2.49 8.60
C LYS A 31 4.03 2.54 8.39
N LYS A 32 4.76 1.50 8.78
CA LYS A 32 6.20 1.37 8.59
C LYS A 32 6.52 0.76 7.23
N ILE A 33 6.30 1.50 6.15
CA ILE A 33 6.60 1.06 4.79
C ILE A 33 8.07 0.61 4.63
N TYR A 34 8.99 1.16 5.44
CA TYR A 34 10.40 0.78 5.47
C TYR A 34 10.67 -0.62 6.07
N ASN A 35 9.66 -1.21 6.72
CA ASN A 35 9.73 -2.58 7.26
C ASN A 35 9.26 -3.63 6.24
N VAL A 36 9.19 -3.27 4.98
CA VAL A 36 8.76 -4.14 3.89
C VAL A 36 9.91 -4.33 2.90
N ASN A 37 10.14 -5.58 2.52
CA ASN A 37 10.98 -5.92 1.38
C ASN A 37 10.13 -5.90 0.12
N TRP A 38 10.47 -5.03 -0.83
CA TRP A 38 9.71 -4.80 -2.04
C TRP A 38 10.34 -5.52 -3.24
N THR A 39 9.51 -6.18 -4.02
CA THR A 39 9.90 -6.82 -5.27
C THR A 39 9.03 -6.30 -6.40
N ILE A 40 9.63 -5.95 -7.53
CA ILE A 40 8.87 -5.53 -8.71
C ILE A 40 8.02 -6.71 -9.22
N GLU A 41 6.76 -6.45 -9.45
CA GLU A 41 5.81 -7.42 -9.99
C GLU A 41 5.48 -7.10 -11.44
N ASP A 42 5.25 -5.81 -11.73
CA ASP A 42 4.79 -5.38 -13.03
C ASP A 42 5.21 -3.94 -13.33
N ILE A 43 5.61 -3.71 -14.57
CA ILE A 43 5.82 -2.38 -15.14
C ILE A 43 5.00 -2.30 -16.41
N THR A 44 3.99 -1.45 -16.42
CA THR A 44 3.05 -1.36 -17.53
C THR A 44 3.02 0.06 -18.08
N ARG A 45 3.24 0.21 -19.38
CA ARG A 45 3.02 1.47 -20.08
C ARG A 45 1.51 1.69 -20.23
N MET A 46 1.00 2.82 -19.73
CA MET A 46 -0.43 3.06 -19.67
C MET A 46 -1.08 3.35 -21.03
N GLU A 47 -0.31 3.89 -21.98
CA GLU A 47 -0.81 4.23 -23.32
C GLU A 47 -1.32 2.99 -24.09
N ASP A 48 -0.58 1.90 -24.05
CA ASP A 48 -0.88 0.69 -24.84
C ASP A 48 -0.95 -0.61 -24.03
N GLY A 49 -0.79 -0.51 -22.71
CA GLY A 49 -0.82 -1.66 -21.80
C GLY A 49 0.35 -2.63 -21.96
N LYS A 50 1.39 -2.26 -22.69
CA LYS A 50 2.57 -3.11 -22.87
C LYS A 50 3.39 -3.19 -21.59
N LYS A 51 3.80 -4.39 -21.26
CA LYS A 51 4.67 -4.65 -20.12
C LYS A 51 6.13 -4.44 -20.50
N ALA A 52 6.88 -3.83 -19.58
CA ALA A 52 8.32 -3.72 -19.69
C ALA A 52 8.99 -4.76 -18.78
N ASP A 53 10.06 -5.36 -19.27
CA ASP A 53 10.87 -6.34 -18.55
C ASP A 53 12.10 -5.64 -17.96
N ASN A 54 11.86 -4.72 -17.05
CA ASN A 54 12.91 -3.98 -16.35
C ASN A 54 13.04 -4.51 -14.91
N ASP A 55 14.27 -4.75 -14.49
CA ASP A 55 14.59 -5.14 -13.12
C ASP A 55 14.71 -3.87 -12.25
N MET A 56 13.62 -3.57 -11.55
CA MET A 56 13.52 -2.43 -10.65
C MET A 56 13.45 -2.89 -9.21
N ALA A 57 14.09 -2.15 -8.32
CA ALA A 57 13.96 -2.34 -6.87
C ALA A 57 13.62 -1.02 -6.20
N ILE A 58 12.94 -1.08 -5.07
CA ILE A 58 12.68 0.09 -4.23
C ILE A 58 12.94 -0.25 -2.76
N LYS A 59 13.55 0.68 -2.06
CA LYS A 59 13.80 0.58 -0.61
C LYS A 59 13.41 1.88 0.06
N PHE A 60 12.78 1.76 1.20
CA PHE A 60 12.45 2.89 2.07
C PHE A 60 13.25 2.81 3.36
N ASP A 61 13.71 3.94 3.84
CA ASP A 61 14.05 4.15 5.24
C ASP A 61 12.96 5.01 5.92
N LYS A 62 13.22 5.58 7.09
CA LYS A 62 12.19 6.35 7.81
C LYS A 62 11.73 7.62 7.10
N LYS A 63 12.52 8.18 6.19
CA LYS A 63 12.25 9.47 5.53
C LYS A 63 12.53 9.47 4.03
N ASN A 64 13.42 8.61 3.57
CA ASN A 64 13.92 8.61 2.22
C ASN A 64 13.58 7.30 1.51
N PHE A 65 13.68 7.32 0.21
CA PHE A 65 13.62 6.11 -0.60
C PHE A 65 14.71 6.10 -1.67
N VAL A 66 15.06 4.92 -2.11
CA VAL A 66 15.93 4.68 -3.27
C VAL A 66 15.22 3.70 -4.18
N MET A 67 15.01 4.10 -5.43
CA MET A 67 14.51 3.23 -6.49
C MET A 67 15.65 2.95 -7.46
N THR A 68 16.01 1.69 -7.61
CA THR A 68 17.15 1.26 -8.42
C THR A 68 16.68 0.64 -9.72
N ASP A 69 17.13 1.17 -10.84
CA ASP A 69 17.06 0.52 -12.15
C ASP A 69 18.32 -0.33 -12.33
N ARG A 70 18.18 -1.64 -12.16
CA ARG A 70 19.32 -2.57 -12.22
C ARG A 70 19.83 -2.77 -13.64
N ASN A 71 18.97 -2.59 -14.65
CA ASN A 71 19.36 -2.74 -16.04
C ASN A 71 20.29 -1.61 -16.48
N ASN A 72 20.06 -0.40 -15.97
CA ASN A 72 20.85 0.79 -16.32
C ASN A 72 21.84 1.19 -15.20
N ALA A 73 21.88 0.44 -14.10
CA ALA A 73 22.71 0.73 -12.92
C ALA A 73 22.52 2.18 -12.41
N TYR A 74 21.27 2.62 -12.31
CA TYR A 74 20.92 3.97 -11.92
C TYR A 74 20.00 3.97 -10.68
N ASP A 75 20.31 4.86 -9.72
CA ASP A 75 19.50 5.06 -8.51
C ASP A 75 18.73 6.38 -8.59
N TYR A 76 17.42 6.29 -8.42
CA TYR A 76 16.55 7.43 -8.19
C TYR A 76 16.35 7.59 -6.69
N THR A 77 16.73 8.73 -6.14
CA THR A 77 16.61 9.00 -4.72
C THR A 77 15.56 10.06 -4.44
N GLY A 78 15.07 10.08 -3.22
CA GLY A 78 14.11 11.11 -2.80
C GLY A 78 13.62 10.92 -1.38
N THR A 79 12.65 11.74 -1.02
CA THR A 79 11.95 11.70 0.26
C THR A 79 10.50 11.29 0.07
N TYR A 80 9.85 10.80 1.12
CA TYR A 80 8.45 10.42 1.05
C TYR A 80 7.69 10.77 2.32
N LYS A 81 6.38 10.85 2.18
CA LYS A 81 5.44 10.97 3.29
C LYS A 81 4.27 10.02 3.08
N LEU A 82 3.72 9.50 4.16
CA LEU A 82 2.51 8.68 4.16
C LEU A 82 1.33 9.51 4.66
N LYS A 83 0.23 9.44 3.94
CA LYS A 83 -1.06 10.01 4.33
C LYS A 83 -2.10 8.92 4.32
N LYS A 84 -2.80 8.72 5.43
CA LYS A 84 -3.87 7.72 5.51
C LYS A 84 -4.96 8.03 4.48
N ALA A 85 -5.31 7.04 3.66
CA ALA A 85 -6.32 7.17 2.61
C ALA A 85 -7.04 5.84 2.37
N GLY A 86 -8.35 5.81 2.61
CA GLY A 86 -9.14 4.60 2.45
C GLY A 86 -8.63 3.44 3.31
N ALA A 87 -8.38 2.29 2.68
CA ALA A 87 -7.87 1.08 3.31
C ALA A 87 -6.33 0.98 3.30
N GLY A 88 -5.62 2.08 3.09
CA GLY A 88 -4.17 2.10 3.03
C GLY A 88 -3.59 3.49 3.22
N TYR A 89 -2.50 3.75 2.55
CA TYR A 89 -1.80 5.02 2.56
C TYR A 89 -1.57 5.54 1.15
N GLU A 90 -1.73 6.82 0.99
CA GLU A 90 -1.15 7.59 -0.10
C GLU A 90 0.33 7.80 0.20
N VAL A 91 1.21 7.41 -0.71
CA VAL A 91 2.66 7.61 -0.61
C VAL A 91 3.03 8.78 -1.49
N ILE A 92 3.40 9.89 -0.89
CA ILE A 92 3.79 11.10 -1.60
C ILE A 92 5.31 11.08 -1.72
N MET A 93 5.82 10.74 -2.89
CA MET A 93 7.25 10.59 -3.17
C MET A 93 7.79 11.82 -3.90
N LYS A 94 8.78 12.45 -3.31
CA LYS A 94 9.48 13.58 -3.92
C LYS A 94 10.84 13.12 -4.42
N PHE A 95 10.91 12.85 -5.72
CA PHE A 95 12.16 12.48 -6.39
C PHE A 95 13.10 13.68 -6.48
N ASP A 96 14.38 13.45 -6.21
CA ASP A 96 15.40 14.48 -6.41
C ASP A 96 15.47 14.88 -7.90
N GLY A 97 15.45 16.18 -8.15
CA GLY A 97 15.44 16.72 -9.51
C GLY A 97 14.08 16.85 -10.18
N LEU A 98 13.00 16.32 -9.58
CA LEU A 98 11.63 16.53 -10.07
C LEU A 98 10.93 17.65 -9.28
N LYS A 99 10.17 18.49 -9.98
CA LYS A 99 9.41 19.58 -9.36
C LYS A 99 8.16 19.07 -8.65
N GLU A 100 7.44 18.16 -9.30
CA GLU A 100 6.19 17.64 -8.80
C GLU A 100 6.38 16.29 -8.09
N PRO A 101 5.69 16.05 -6.97
CA PRO A 101 5.74 14.75 -6.32
C PRO A 101 5.00 13.70 -7.13
N VAL A 102 5.44 12.46 -6.98
CA VAL A 102 4.74 11.27 -7.49
C VAL A 102 3.94 10.68 -6.35
N THR A 103 2.65 10.49 -6.56
CA THR A 103 1.76 9.90 -5.55
C THR A 103 1.45 8.46 -5.91
N GLY A 104 1.69 7.57 -4.94
CA GLY A 104 1.36 6.15 -5.05
C GLY A 104 0.36 5.71 -4.00
N ILE A 105 -0.05 4.47 -4.08
CA ILE A 105 -0.93 3.79 -3.12
C ILE A 105 -0.17 2.64 -2.49
N TYR A 106 -0.09 2.66 -1.16
CA TYR A 106 0.40 1.58 -0.33
C TYR A 106 -0.77 0.92 0.37
N GLY A 107 -1.06 -0.31 0.01
CA GLY A 107 -2.20 -1.07 0.52
C GLY A 107 -1.85 -2.51 0.83
N MET A 108 -2.89 -3.32 0.99
CA MET A 108 -2.77 -4.76 1.13
C MET A 108 -3.52 -5.43 -0.02
N ARG A 109 -2.83 -6.31 -0.74
CA ARG A 109 -3.45 -7.14 -1.75
C ARG A 109 -3.93 -8.45 -1.15
N THR A 110 -5.21 -8.74 -1.31
CA THR A 110 -5.81 -9.98 -0.84
C THR A 110 -5.74 -11.06 -1.92
N TYR A 111 -5.51 -12.28 -1.49
CA TYR A 111 -5.50 -13.48 -2.33
C TYR A 111 -6.54 -14.47 -1.82
N LYS A 112 -7.12 -15.27 -2.70
CA LYS A 112 -8.19 -16.22 -2.35
C LYS A 112 -7.74 -17.25 -1.32
N ASP A 113 -6.51 -17.78 -1.45
CA ASP A 113 -6.02 -18.91 -0.65
C ASP A 113 -4.67 -18.63 0.03
N LYS A 114 -4.28 -17.35 0.14
CA LYS A 114 -2.99 -16.93 0.73
C LYS A 114 -3.18 -15.72 1.64
N GLU A 115 -2.25 -15.52 2.53
CA GLU A 115 -2.21 -14.31 3.35
C GLU A 115 -2.12 -13.05 2.49
N PRO A 116 -2.80 -11.96 2.89
CA PRO A 116 -2.63 -10.67 2.23
C PRO A 116 -1.18 -10.21 2.27
N LYS A 117 -0.74 -9.59 1.18
CA LYS A 117 0.61 -9.02 1.08
C LYS A 117 0.54 -7.51 0.87
N PRO A 118 1.50 -6.74 1.44
CA PRO A 118 1.60 -5.34 1.10
C PRO A 118 1.85 -5.15 -0.39
N ASP A 119 1.20 -4.15 -0.97
CA ASP A 119 1.46 -3.74 -2.34
C ASP A 119 1.65 -2.23 -2.44
N LEU A 120 2.45 -1.82 -3.40
CA LEU A 120 2.75 -0.44 -3.71
C LEU A 120 2.61 -0.23 -5.21
N VAL A 121 1.73 0.69 -5.60
CA VAL A 121 1.49 1.04 -7.00
C VAL A 121 1.62 2.54 -7.16
N PHE A 122 2.37 2.97 -8.14
CA PHE A 122 2.44 4.38 -8.52
C PHE A 122 2.63 4.55 -10.02
N ASP A 123 2.11 5.65 -10.52
CA ASP A 123 2.27 6.06 -11.91
C ASP A 123 3.31 7.18 -11.98
N HIS A 124 4.29 7.01 -12.85
CA HIS A 124 5.28 8.02 -13.14
C HIS A 124 5.39 8.21 -14.64
N TRP A 125 5.04 9.41 -15.09
CA TRP A 125 4.82 9.73 -16.49
C TRP A 125 3.70 8.85 -17.07
N ASP A 126 4.00 8.06 -18.08
CA ASP A 126 3.06 7.15 -18.73
C ASP A 126 3.21 5.67 -18.29
N THR A 127 3.96 5.43 -17.22
CA THR A 127 4.31 4.10 -16.78
C THR A 127 3.81 3.83 -15.36
N ARG A 128 3.15 2.69 -15.19
CA ARG A 128 2.71 2.18 -13.89
C ARG A 128 3.70 1.17 -13.35
N TYR A 129 4.17 1.40 -12.14
CA TYR A 129 5.04 0.49 -11.38
C TYR A 129 4.23 -0.20 -10.29
N SER A 130 4.27 -1.52 -10.25
CA SER A 130 3.63 -2.32 -9.20
C SER A 130 4.66 -3.16 -8.47
N PHE A 131 4.73 -3.00 -7.16
CA PHE A 131 5.58 -3.77 -6.27
C PHE A 131 4.73 -4.60 -5.32
N ILE A 132 5.18 -5.80 -5.04
CA ILE A 132 4.65 -6.64 -3.98
C ILE A 132 5.67 -6.71 -2.84
N GLY A 133 5.19 -6.73 -1.60
CA GLY A 133 6.06 -6.68 -0.45
C GLY A 133 5.93 -7.88 0.48
N GLU A 134 6.94 -8.04 1.32
CA GLU A 134 6.94 -8.96 2.45
C GLU A 134 7.51 -8.25 3.68
N TYR A 135 6.82 -8.37 4.82
CA TYR A 135 7.30 -7.78 6.05
C TYR A 135 8.61 -8.45 6.50
N LYS A 136 9.58 -7.63 6.93
CA LYS A 136 10.91 -8.11 7.36
C LYS A 136 10.88 -8.92 8.67
N ASP A 137 9.88 -8.67 9.51
CA ASP A 137 9.78 -9.23 10.86
C ASP A 137 8.90 -10.50 10.93
N LYS A 138 8.69 -11.13 9.82
CA LYS A 138 7.97 -12.42 9.75
C LYS A 138 8.90 -13.60 9.59
#